data_079a575251b64f9c2ff90a70b4ddb1d0
#
_entry.id   079a575251b64f9c2ff90a70b4ddb1d0
#
_cell.length_a   1.000
_cell.length_b   1.000
_cell.length_c   1.000
_cell.angle_alpha   90.00
_cell.angle_beta   90.00
_cell.angle_gamma   90.00
#
_symmetry.space_group_name_H-M   'P 1'
#
loop_
_entity.id
_entity.type
_entity.pdbx_description
1 polymer ?
#
loop_
_entity_poly.entity_id
_entity_poly.type
_entity_poly.pdbx_seq_one_letter_code
_entity_poly.pdbx_strand_id
1 'polypeptide(L)'
;KGGSDFNLKGTSDNEVMRFCQSFMTELQKHIGADTDVPAGDIGVGGREIGYMFGQYKRLRDEFTGVLTGKGLTWGGSPMRPEATGYGTCYFAEAMLATKGDSYEGKTVAISGSGNVAQFAAQKAIQLGAKVVTMSDSNGSVYDPEGIDAEKLAYIMELKNIFRGRIREYVQKYP
;
A
#
# COMPACT_ATOMS: atom_id res chain seq x y z
N LYS A 1 -16.32 -1.26 -5.39
CA LYS A 1 -15.58 -0.58 -4.31
C LYS A 1 -16.45 0.48 -3.63
N GLY A 2 -16.19 0.73 -2.36
CA GLY A 2 -16.84 1.77 -1.58
C GLY A 2 -15.83 2.41 -0.64
N GLY A 3 -16.27 3.30 0.22
CA GLY A 3 -15.39 3.98 1.15
C GLY A 3 -16.16 4.71 2.24
N SER A 4 -15.42 5.40 3.10
CA SER A 4 -15.96 6.26 4.14
C SER A 4 -15.10 7.50 4.27
N ASP A 5 -15.60 8.50 4.96
CA ASP A 5 -14.87 9.70 5.35
C ASP A 5 -14.14 9.57 6.70
N PHE A 6 -14.04 8.35 7.21
CA PHE A 6 -13.33 8.08 8.46
C PHE A 6 -11.83 8.37 8.35
N ASN A 7 -11.36 9.34 9.12
CA ASN A 7 -9.95 9.73 9.10
C ASN A 7 -9.12 8.85 10.02
N LEU A 8 -8.31 7.99 9.43
CA LEU A 8 -7.41 7.08 10.15
C LEU A 8 -6.22 7.77 10.85
N LYS A 9 -5.95 9.05 10.53
CA LYS A 9 -4.75 9.75 11.02
C LYS A 9 -4.84 10.00 12.52
N GLY A 10 -3.88 9.46 13.27
CA GLY A 10 -3.80 9.61 14.72
C GLY A 10 -4.77 8.72 15.51
N THR A 11 -5.49 7.83 14.84
CA THR A 11 -6.36 6.86 15.51
C THR A 11 -5.57 5.63 15.98
N SER A 12 -5.98 5.08 17.11
CA SER A 12 -5.46 3.81 17.62
C SER A 12 -5.98 2.61 16.83
N ASP A 13 -5.30 1.49 16.94
CA ASP A 13 -5.75 0.22 16.34
C ASP A 13 -7.14 -0.20 16.85
N ASN A 14 -7.45 0.09 18.11
CA ASN A 14 -8.76 -0.19 18.70
C ASN A 14 -9.88 0.66 18.07
N GLU A 15 -9.62 1.93 17.79
CA GLU A 15 -10.59 2.80 17.12
C GLU A 15 -10.84 2.34 15.69
N VAL A 16 -9.77 1.99 14.96
CA VAL A 16 -9.88 1.41 13.61
C VAL A 16 -10.65 0.10 13.63
N MET A 17 -10.38 -0.78 14.60
CA MET A 17 -11.10 -2.04 14.76
C MET A 17 -12.59 -1.82 14.99
N ARG A 18 -12.95 -0.90 15.88
CA ARG A 18 -14.37 -0.58 16.16
C ARG A 18 -15.06 -0.04 14.91
N PHE A 19 -14.38 0.83 14.17
CA PHE A 19 -14.91 1.34 12.90
C PHE A 19 -15.14 0.20 11.91
N CYS A 20 -14.14 -0.67 11.68
CA CYS A 20 -14.25 -1.81 10.77
C CYS A 20 -15.36 -2.77 11.17
N GLN A 21 -15.54 -3.01 12.47
CA GLN A 21 -16.62 -3.87 12.99
C GLN A 21 -17.99 -3.25 12.75
N SER A 22 -18.15 -1.95 13.03
CA SER A 22 -19.39 -1.22 12.78
C SER A 22 -19.73 -1.21 11.28
N PHE A 23 -18.75 -0.88 10.44
CA PHE A 23 -18.90 -0.88 8.98
C PHE A 23 -19.32 -2.26 8.45
N MET A 24 -18.67 -3.32 8.90
CA MET A 24 -19.00 -4.69 8.46
C MET A 24 -20.37 -5.15 8.96
N THR A 25 -20.85 -4.66 10.10
CA THR A 25 -22.19 -4.98 10.61
C THR A 25 -23.29 -4.60 9.60
N GLU A 26 -23.11 -3.51 8.87
CA GLU A 26 -24.03 -3.14 7.80
C GLU A 26 -23.66 -3.79 6.46
N LEU A 27 -22.38 -3.78 6.10
CA LEU A 27 -21.90 -4.26 4.81
C LEU A 27 -22.18 -5.76 4.58
N GLN A 28 -22.12 -6.59 5.62
CA GLN A 28 -22.29 -8.05 5.51
C GLN A 28 -23.61 -8.49 4.88
N LYS A 29 -24.61 -7.61 4.85
CA LYS A 29 -25.92 -7.87 4.23
C LYS A 29 -25.84 -7.87 2.70
N HIS A 30 -24.79 -7.28 2.13
CA HIS A 30 -24.67 -6.97 0.72
C HIS A 30 -23.50 -7.69 0.04
N ILE A 31 -22.71 -8.46 0.78
CA ILE A 31 -21.50 -9.13 0.28
C ILE A 31 -21.55 -10.64 0.55
N GLY A 32 -20.74 -11.38 -0.18
CA GLY A 32 -20.63 -12.82 -0.04
C GLY A 32 -19.56 -13.35 -0.99
N ALA A 33 -19.14 -14.61 -0.79
CA ALA A 33 -18.10 -15.23 -1.61
C ALA A 33 -18.45 -15.25 -3.12
N ASP A 34 -19.75 -15.36 -3.43
CA ASP A 34 -20.28 -15.43 -4.79
C ASP A 34 -21.17 -14.22 -5.14
N THR A 35 -21.14 -13.17 -4.36
CA THR A 35 -21.91 -11.93 -4.59
C THR A 35 -20.95 -10.79 -4.90
N ASP A 36 -20.53 -10.07 -3.88
CA ASP A 36 -19.53 -9.00 -3.99
C ASP A 36 -18.38 -9.28 -3.02
N VAL A 37 -17.15 -9.29 -3.52
CA VAL A 37 -15.95 -9.57 -2.74
C VAL A 37 -15.10 -8.31 -2.60
N PRO A 38 -15.21 -7.56 -1.49
CA PRO A 38 -14.39 -6.39 -1.24
C PRO A 38 -12.90 -6.72 -1.14
N ALA A 39 -12.07 -5.72 -1.47
CA ALA A 39 -10.62 -5.81 -1.47
C ALA A 39 -9.99 -4.59 -0.79
N GLY A 40 -8.72 -4.71 -0.41
CA GLY A 40 -7.92 -3.59 0.07
C GLY A 40 -7.79 -2.49 -0.98
N ASP A 41 -7.69 -1.26 -0.51
CA ASP A 41 -7.47 -0.05 -1.30
C ASP A 41 -6.89 1.05 -0.37
N ILE A 42 -7.02 2.33 -0.72
CA ILE A 42 -6.52 3.45 0.09
C ILE A 42 -6.99 3.32 1.54
N GLY A 43 -6.04 3.27 2.46
CA GLY A 43 -6.29 3.18 3.89
C GLY A 43 -6.80 1.82 4.39
N VAL A 44 -6.92 0.82 3.51
CA VAL A 44 -7.41 -0.54 3.85
C VAL A 44 -6.35 -1.58 3.48
N GLY A 45 -5.64 -2.05 4.48
CA GLY A 45 -4.64 -3.12 4.36
C GLY A 45 -5.04 -4.38 5.11
N GLY A 46 -4.07 -5.27 5.34
CA GLY A 46 -4.31 -6.55 6.01
C GLY A 46 -4.91 -6.42 7.42
N ARG A 47 -4.59 -5.34 8.15
CA ARG A 47 -5.15 -5.03 9.47
C ARG A 47 -6.66 -4.81 9.39
N GLU A 48 -7.10 -3.92 8.51
CA GLU A 48 -8.52 -3.59 8.32
C GLU A 48 -9.30 -4.79 7.77
N ILE A 49 -8.72 -5.50 6.82
CA ILE A 49 -9.31 -6.75 6.28
C ILE A 49 -9.48 -7.79 7.41
N GLY A 50 -8.51 -7.91 8.31
CA GLY A 50 -8.61 -8.81 9.46
C GLY A 50 -9.77 -8.44 10.40
N TYR A 51 -9.93 -7.16 10.72
CA TYR A 51 -11.03 -6.69 11.58
C TYR A 51 -12.39 -6.89 10.91
N MET A 52 -12.50 -6.61 9.62
CA MET A 52 -13.74 -6.82 8.86
C MET A 52 -14.08 -8.30 8.72
N PHE A 53 -13.10 -9.15 8.40
CA PHE A 53 -13.34 -10.59 8.28
C PHE A 53 -13.74 -11.23 9.61
N GLY A 54 -13.08 -10.85 10.71
CA GLY A 54 -13.45 -11.33 12.04
C GLY A 54 -14.88 -10.96 12.42
N GLN A 55 -15.34 -9.75 12.08
CA GLN A 55 -16.72 -9.33 12.32
C GLN A 55 -17.71 -10.07 11.39
N TYR A 56 -17.38 -10.23 10.12
CA TYR A 56 -18.20 -11.02 9.19
C TYR A 56 -18.41 -12.44 9.71
N LYS A 57 -17.32 -13.10 10.10
CA LYS A 57 -17.37 -14.46 10.68
C LYS A 57 -18.26 -14.53 11.91
N ARG A 58 -18.22 -13.53 12.79
CA ARG A 58 -19.07 -13.47 14.00
C ARG A 58 -20.55 -13.32 13.67
N LEU A 59 -20.88 -12.56 12.61
CA LEU A 59 -22.28 -12.25 12.26
C LEU A 59 -22.92 -13.35 11.40
N ARG A 60 -22.14 -13.94 10.49
CA ARG A 60 -22.64 -14.91 9.50
C ARG A 60 -22.39 -16.35 9.89
N ASP A 61 -21.51 -16.60 10.86
CA ASP A 61 -21.00 -17.93 11.21
C ASP A 61 -20.39 -18.68 10.00
N GLU A 62 -19.74 -17.92 9.10
CA GLU A 62 -19.17 -18.42 7.85
C GLU A 62 -17.66 -18.15 7.80
N PHE A 63 -16.91 -19.14 7.27
CA PHE A 63 -15.50 -19.00 6.94
C PHE A 63 -15.32 -19.14 5.43
N THR A 64 -15.62 -18.06 4.69
CA THR A 64 -15.72 -18.07 3.24
C THR A 64 -14.78 -17.04 2.57
N GLY A 65 -14.70 -17.08 1.25
CA GLY A 65 -13.90 -16.17 0.43
C GLY A 65 -14.47 -14.74 0.28
N VAL A 66 -15.19 -14.24 1.29
CA VAL A 66 -15.93 -12.96 1.23
C VAL A 66 -15.07 -11.71 1.07
N LEU A 67 -13.79 -11.77 1.40
CA LEU A 67 -12.83 -10.66 1.30
C LEU A 67 -11.53 -11.15 0.69
N THR A 68 -10.89 -10.31 -0.14
CA THR A 68 -9.49 -10.54 -0.53
C THR A 68 -8.53 -9.91 0.48
N GLY A 69 -7.24 -10.24 0.39
CA GLY A 69 -6.22 -9.68 1.29
C GLY A 69 -6.21 -10.27 2.70
N LYS A 70 -6.82 -11.44 2.88
CA LYS A 70 -6.78 -12.19 4.14
C LYS A 70 -5.38 -12.74 4.42
N GLY A 71 -5.04 -12.92 5.70
CA GLY A 71 -3.81 -13.59 6.11
C GLY A 71 -3.81 -15.10 5.78
N LEU A 72 -2.63 -15.68 5.61
CA LEU A 72 -2.46 -17.09 5.23
C LEU A 72 -3.15 -18.05 6.20
N THR A 73 -3.12 -17.75 7.50
CA THR A 73 -3.68 -18.60 8.56
C THR A 73 -5.20 -18.54 8.65
N TRP A 74 -5.86 -17.64 7.91
CA TRP A 74 -7.31 -17.45 7.94
C TRP A 74 -7.92 -17.23 6.55
N GLY A 75 -7.50 -18.07 5.61
CA GLY A 75 -8.13 -18.23 4.30
C GLY A 75 -7.56 -17.35 3.18
N GLY A 76 -6.40 -16.72 3.40
CA GLY A 76 -5.70 -15.92 2.39
C GLY A 76 -4.80 -16.76 1.48
N SER A 77 -4.47 -16.17 0.33
CA SER A 77 -3.45 -16.68 -0.58
C SER A 77 -2.08 -16.03 -0.30
N PRO A 78 -0.95 -16.65 -0.69
CA PRO A 78 0.35 -16.00 -0.65
C PRO A 78 0.30 -14.65 -1.38
N MET A 79 0.64 -13.59 -0.66
CA MET A 79 0.66 -12.23 -1.19
C MET A 79 2.11 -11.78 -1.40
N ARG A 80 2.36 -11.12 -2.51
CA ARG A 80 3.64 -10.47 -2.80
C ARG A 80 3.44 -8.96 -2.70
N PRO A 81 3.91 -8.33 -1.62
CA PRO A 81 3.73 -6.88 -1.40
C PRO A 81 4.28 -6.04 -2.55
N GLU A 82 5.36 -6.51 -3.18
CA GLU A 82 6.06 -5.86 -4.28
C GLU A 82 5.35 -5.93 -5.62
N ALA A 83 4.36 -6.80 -5.81
CA ALA A 83 3.85 -7.17 -7.12
C ALA A 83 3.33 -5.97 -7.94
N THR A 84 2.58 -5.07 -7.36
CA THR A 84 2.01 -3.91 -8.07
C THR A 84 3.08 -2.89 -8.44
N GLY A 85 3.98 -2.56 -7.51
CA GLY A 85 5.08 -1.62 -7.76
C GLY A 85 6.05 -2.17 -8.81
N TYR A 86 6.43 -3.42 -8.68
CA TYR A 86 7.32 -4.08 -9.66
C TYR A 86 6.68 -4.21 -11.03
N GLY A 87 5.41 -4.62 -11.10
CA GLY A 87 4.67 -4.74 -12.35
C GLY A 87 4.56 -3.42 -13.09
N THR A 88 4.36 -2.32 -12.37
CA THR A 88 4.38 -0.97 -12.95
C THR A 88 5.74 -0.65 -13.61
N CYS A 89 6.85 -0.96 -12.93
CA CYS A 89 8.18 -0.75 -13.50
C CYS A 89 8.47 -1.66 -14.68
N TYR A 90 8.10 -2.93 -14.63
CA TYR A 90 8.27 -3.85 -15.76
C TYR A 90 7.47 -3.41 -16.99
N PHE A 91 6.24 -2.93 -16.77
CA PHE A 91 5.45 -2.41 -17.87
C PHE A 91 6.09 -1.15 -18.48
N ALA A 92 6.56 -0.22 -17.65
CA ALA A 92 7.25 0.98 -18.11
C ALA A 92 8.57 0.64 -18.83
N GLU A 93 9.32 -0.35 -18.37
CA GLU A 93 10.52 -0.85 -19.04
C GLU A 93 10.19 -1.39 -20.44
N ALA A 94 9.12 -2.18 -20.55
CA ALA A 94 8.65 -2.67 -21.83
C ALA A 94 8.22 -1.53 -22.77
N MET A 95 7.60 -0.47 -22.24
CA MET A 95 7.26 0.72 -23.02
C MET A 95 8.51 1.48 -23.50
N LEU A 96 9.52 1.64 -22.65
CA LEU A 96 10.79 2.27 -23.03
C LEU A 96 11.50 1.48 -24.11
N ALA A 97 11.52 0.16 -23.98
CA ALA A 97 12.15 -0.75 -24.96
C ALA A 97 11.57 -0.60 -26.36
N THR A 98 10.29 -0.21 -26.54
CA THR A 98 9.71 0.06 -27.86
C THR A 98 10.38 1.22 -28.60
N LYS A 99 11.13 2.05 -27.85
CA LYS A 99 11.91 3.19 -28.39
C LYS A 99 13.44 2.98 -28.28
N GLY A 100 13.87 1.74 -27.98
CA GLY A 100 15.28 1.42 -27.76
C GLY A 100 15.85 2.06 -26.49
N ASP A 101 15.02 2.34 -25.51
CA ASP A 101 15.37 3.01 -24.25
C ASP A 101 15.13 2.09 -23.03
N SER A 102 15.61 2.50 -21.84
CA SER A 102 15.53 1.71 -20.60
C SER A 102 15.48 2.64 -19.37
N TYR A 103 15.38 2.07 -18.18
CA TYR A 103 15.53 2.81 -16.92
C TYR A 103 16.97 3.27 -16.63
N GLU A 104 17.96 2.63 -17.21
CA GLU A 104 19.37 2.90 -16.93
C GLU A 104 19.70 4.39 -17.12
N GLY A 105 20.26 5.01 -16.08
CA GLY A 105 20.66 6.41 -16.07
C GLY A 105 19.51 7.45 -16.04
N LYS A 106 18.24 7.01 -15.99
CA LYS A 106 17.11 7.95 -15.95
C LYS A 106 16.87 8.51 -14.56
N THR A 107 16.37 9.74 -14.52
CA THR A 107 15.80 10.34 -13.33
C THR A 107 14.32 10.01 -13.27
N VAL A 108 13.87 9.47 -12.14
CA VAL A 108 12.48 9.03 -11.94
C VAL A 108 11.85 9.81 -10.79
N ALA A 109 10.69 10.39 -11.07
CA ALA A 109 9.83 11.00 -10.06
C ALA A 109 8.70 10.02 -9.70
N ILE A 110 8.51 9.78 -8.40
CA ILE A 110 7.44 8.92 -7.89
C ILE A 110 6.50 9.76 -7.02
N SER A 111 5.20 9.67 -7.32
CA SER A 111 4.15 10.20 -6.47
C SER A 111 3.66 9.14 -5.50
N GLY A 112 3.49 9.53 -4.22
CA GLY A 112 3.13 8.61 -3.15
C GLY A 112 4.34 8.14 -2.32
N SER A 113 4.04 7.46 -1.21
CA SER A 113 5.02 6.80 -0.32
C SER A 113 4.41 5.56 0.36
N GLY A 114 3.31 5.06 -0.17
CA GLY A 114 2.69 3.81 0.27
C GLY A 114 3.32 2.59 -0.39
N ASN A 115 2.70 1.43 -0.24
CA ASN A 115 3.22 0.14 -0.71
C ASN A 115 3.67 0.18 -2.19
N VAL A 116 2.80 0.62 -3.09
CA VAL A 116 3.10 0.63 -4.54
C VAL A 116 4.29 1.55 -4.84
N ALA A 117 4.32 2.75 -4.27
CA ALA A 117 5.38 3.72 -4.49
C ALA A 117 6.74 3.23 -3.95
N GLN A 118 6.75 2.60 -2.77
CA GLN A 118 7.96 2.03 -2.16
C GLN A 118 8.57 0.95 -3.05
N PHE A 119 7.77 0.00 -3.51
CA PHE A 119 8.26 -1.08 -4.37
C PHE A 119 8.54 -0.62 -5.80
N ALA A 120 7.83 0.38 -6.31
CA ALA A 120 8.20 1.01 -7.59
C ALA A 120 9.56 1.72 -7.48
N ALA A 121 9.82 2.45 -6.40
CA ALA A 121 11.12 3.05 -6.15
C ALA A 121 12.23 2.00 -6.08
N GLN A 122 12.01 0.93 -5.31
CA GLN A 122 12.96 -0.18 -5.18
C GLN A 122 13.30 -0.78 -6.55
N LYS A 123 12.28 -1.07 -7.37
CA LYS A 123 12.49 -1.67 -8.69
C LYS A 123 13.15 -0.70 -9.67
N ALA A 124 12.74 0.56 -9.70
CA ALA A 124 13.37 1.57 -10.55
C ALA A 124 14.87 1.72 -10.24
N ILE A 125 15.25 1.74 -8.94
CA ILE A 125 16.66 1.76 -8.50
C ILE A 125 17.39 0.49 -9.00
N GLN A 126 16.79 -0.68 -8.85
CA GLN A 126 17.38 -1.95 -9.32
C GLN A 126 17.58 -1.97 -10.85
N LEU A 127 16.77 -1.26 -11.60
CA LEU A 127 16.87 -1.13 -13.06
C LEU A 127 17.81 0.01 -13.50
N GLY A 128 18.56 0.61 -12.58
CA GLY A 128 19.58 1.62 -12.87
C GLY A 128 19.09 3.06 -12.91
N ALA A 129 17.86 3.34 -12.47
CA ALA A 129 17.35 4.71 -12.41
C ALA A 129 17.70 5.41 -11.08
N LYS A 130 17.76 6.75 -11.13
CA LYS A 130 17.85 7.62 -9.96
C LYS A 130 16.45 8.10 -9.58
N VAL A 131 15.90 7.57 -8.48
CA VAL A 131 14.63 8.04 -7.91
C VAL A 131 14.88 9.29 -7.09
N VAL A 132 14.16 10.39 -7.36
CA VAL A 132 14.42 11.69 -6.74
C VAL A 132 13.24 12.24 -5.93
N THR A 133 12.05 11.68 -6.04
CA THR A 133 10.89 12.18 -5.31
C THR A 133 10.06 11.06 -4.69
N MET A 134 9.47 11.34 -3.54
CA MET A 134 8.32 10.62 -2.97
C MET A 134 7.38 11.62 -2.28
N SER A 135 6.11 11.27 -2.11
CA SER A 135 5.12 12.19 -1.55
C SER A 135 4.07 11.49 -0.69
N ASP A 136 3.39 12.25 0.12
CA ASP A 136 2.13 11.85 0.75
C ASP A 136 1.15 13.03 0.81
N SER A 137 0.00 12.87 1.45
CA SER A 137 -1.01 13.95 1.56
C SER A 137 -0.54 15.17 2.36
N ASN A 138 0.65 15.15 2.93
CA ASN A 138 1.21 16.23 3.75
C ASN A 138 2.40 16.95 3.08
N GLY A 139 2.82 16.50 1.90
CA GLY A 139 3.89 17.10 1.13
C GLY A 139 4.70 16.13 0.29
N SER A 140 5.73 16.64 -0.32
CA SER A 140 6.67 15.89 -1.14
C SER A 140 8.09 16.13 -0.66
N VAL A 141 8.95 15.13 -0.86
CA VAL A 141 10.40 15.27 -0.74
C VAL A 141 11.00 15.24 -2.13
N TYR A 142 12.05 16.04 -2.32
CA TYR A 142 12.89 16.03 -3.50
C TYR A 142 14.34 15.89 -3.05
N ASP A 143 14.97 14.80 -3.44
CA ASP A 143 16.36 14.50 -3.14
C ASP A 143 17.16 14.50 -4.46
N PRO A 144 17.91 15.57 -4.78
CA PRO A 144 18.67 15.67 -6.03
C PRO A 144 19.79 14.63 -6.14
N GLU A 145 20.32 14.15 -5.00
CA GLU A 145 21.34 13.11 -4.97
C GLU A 145 20.74 11.70 -5.25
N GLY A 146 19.44 11.57 -5.12
CA GLY A 146 18.69 10.35 -5.32
C GLY A 146 18.41 9.61 -4.01
N ILE A 147 17.24 8.97 -4.00
CA ILE A 147 16.82 8.05 -2.94
C ILE A 147 17.44 6.68 -3.28
N ASP A 148 18.52 6.33 -2.60
CA ASP A 148 19.16 5.02 -2.71
C ASP A 148 18.48 3.96 -1.83
N ALA A 149 19.06 2.78 -1.75
CA ALA A 149 18.51 1.65 -1.00
C ALA A 149 18.43 1.94 0.52
N GLU A 150 19.39 2.66 1.09
CA GLU A 150 19.41 3.02 2.52
C GLU A 150 18.31 4.05 2.82
N LYS A 151 18.24 5.10 2.02
CA LYS A 151 17.22 6.15 2.15
C LYS A 151 15.81 5.58 1.95
N LEU A 152 15.65 4.65 1.00
CA LEU A 152 14.39 3.95 0.78
C LEU A 152 14.01 3.07 1.97
N ALA A 153 14.96 2.34 2.55
CA ALA A 153 14.72 1.54 3.75
C ALA A 153 14.23 2.41 4.92
N TYR A 154 14.82 3.59 5.10
CA TYR A 154 14.34 4.56 6.09
C TYR A 154 12.91 5.03 5.80
N ILE A 155 12.58 5.32 4.54
CA ILE A 155 11.22 5.71 4.16
C ILE A 155 10.23 4.56 4.47
N MET A 156 10.61 3.34 4.16
CA MET A 156 9.77 2.16 4.45
C MET A 156 9.53 2.00 5.96
N GLU A 157 10.56 2.15 6.77
CA GLU A 157 10.44 2.12 8.23
C GLU A 157 9.54 3.25 8.75
N LEU A 158 9.80 4.49 8.31
CA LEU A 158 9.00 5.67 8.65
C LEU A 158 7.51 5.47 8.33
N LYS A 159 7.20 4.94 7.15
CA LYS A 159 5.82 4.80 6.69
C LYS A 159 5.11 3.57 7.26
N ASN A 160 5.79 2.44 7.34
CA ASN A 160 5.16 1.15 7.64
C ASN A 160 5.17 0.83 9.14
N ILE A 161 6.19 1.28 9.87
CA ILE A 161 6.33 1.03 11.31
C ILE A 161 5.85 2.24 12.10
N PHE A 162 6.43 3.40 11.87
CA PHE A 162 6.11 4.61 12.64
C PHE A 162 4.85 5.33 12.14
N ARG A 163 4.35 5.00 10.93
CA ARG A 163 3.19 5.65 10.30
C ARG A 163 3.36 7.18 10.19
N GLY A 164 4.63 7.61 10.09
CA GLY A 164 5.05 9.01 10.02
C GLY A 164 4.74 9.68 8.67
N ARG A 165 5.14 10.93 8.54
CA ARG A 165 4.94 11.73 7.34
C ARG A 165 6.21 11.81 6.50
N ILE A 166 6.05 11.81 5.17
CA ILE A 166 7.20 11.83 4.27
C ILE A 166 8.13 13.03 4.53
N ARG A 167 7.59 14.17 4.96
CA ARG A 167 8.36 15.36 5.31
C ARG A 167 9.40 15.12 6.42
N GLU A 168 9.24 14.10 7.25
CA GLU A 168 10.20 13.76 8.31
C GLU A 168 11.52 13.21 7.74
N TYR A 169 11.50 12.80 6.46
CA TYR A 169 12.70 12.40 5.72
C TYR A 169 13.82 13.44 5.78
N VAL A 170 13.46 14.73 5.60
CA VAL A 170 14.46 15.82 5.60
C VAL A 170 15.11 16.07 6.96
N GLN A 171 14.60 15.49 8.05
CA GLN A 171 15.25 15.58 9.36
C GLN A 171 16.48 14.67 9.43
N LYS A 172 16.49 13.61 8.65
CA LYS A 172 17.61 12.65 8.58
C LYS A 172 18.50 12.90 7.36
N TYR A 173 17.89 13.31 6.27
CA TYR A 173 18.56 13.60 4.99
C TYR A 173 18.16 15.01 4.54
N PRO A 174 18.89 16.05 5.05
CA PRO A 174 18.58 17.47 4.77
C PRO A 174 18.88 17.89 3.32
#